data_a476a3a12c847a2fb779ede925ccc598
#
_entry.id   a476a3a12c847a2fb779ede925ccc598
#
_cell.length_a   1.000
_cell.length_b   1.000
_cell.length_c   1.000
_cell.angle_alpha   90.00
_cell.angle_beta   90.00
_cell.angle_gamma   90.00
#
_symmetry.space_group_name_H-M   'P 1'
#
loop_
_entity.id
_entity.type
_entity.pdbx_description
1 polymer ?
#
loop_
_entity_poly.entity_id
_entity_poly.type
_entity_poly.pdbx_seq_one_letter_code
_entity_poly.pdbx_strand_id
1 'polypeptide(L)'
;VQADAKMVCDVVSRMEDTEPYSPELLGAMKRLWNDSGMQECFNRAREYQLNDSAKYYLDSLDRIGAESYQPTEQDILRTRVKTTGIVETHFTFKNLHFRLFDVGGQRSERKKWIHCFEDVTAIIFCVALSGYDQVLHEDETTVR
;
A
#
# COMPACT_ATOMS: atom_id res chain seq x y z
N VAL A 1 -12.92 16.49 15.17
CA VAL A 1 -12.25 16.38 13.86
C VAL A 1 -10.82 16.94 13.93
N GLN A 2 -10.59 18.22 14.25
CA GLN A 2 -9.25 18.80 14.26
C GLN A 2 -8.32 18.14 15.31
N ALA A 3 -8.81 17.88 16.51
CA ALA A 3 -8.06 17.17 17.55
C ALA A 3 -7.76 15.72 17.14
N ASP A 4 -8.73 15.04 16.51
CA ASP A 4 -8.56 13.67 15.99
C ASP A 4 -7.49 13.63 14.89
N ALA A 5 -7.51 14.59 13.95
CA ALA A 5 -6.52 14.70 12.90
C ALA A 5 -5.10 14.91 13.48
N LYS A 6 -4.99 15.81 14.49
CA LYS A 6 -3.72 16.00 15.17
C LYS A 6 -3.21 14.71 15.83
N MET A 7 -4.07 13.99 16.52
CA MET A 7 -3.71 12.72 17.16
C MET A 7 -3.15 11.72 16.15
N VAL A 8 -3.81 11.52 15.02
CA VAL A 8 -3.34 10.60 13.97
C VAL A 8 -2.00 11.06 13.38
N CYS A 9 -1.86 12.35 13.08
CA CYS A 9 -0.60 12.90 12.58
C CYS A 9 0.55 12.76 13.58
N ASP A 10 0.28 12.95 14.87
CA ASP A 10 1.30 12.81 15.92
C ASP A 10 1.79 11.35 16.03
N VAL A 11 0.92 10.35 15.92
CA VAL A 11 1.30 8.92 15.91
C VAL A 11 2.18 8.60 14.70
N VAL A 12 1.76 9.03 13.51
CA VAL A 12 2.54 8.81 12.27
C VAL A 12 3.91 9.49 12.35
N SER A 13 3.97 10.73 12.86
CA SER A 13 5.22 11.49 12.97
C SER A 13 6.22 10.88 13.96
N ARG A 14 5.74 10.15 14.96
CA ARG A 14 6.58 9.44 15.95
C ARG A 14 6.96 8.03 15.49
N MET A 15 6.48 7.56 14.31
CA MET A 15 6.66 6.17 13.84
C MET A 15 6.13 5.12 14.83
N GLU A 16 5.05 5.45 15.53
CA GLU A 16 4.36 4.57 16.49
C GLU A 16 3.21 3.78 15.81
N ASP A 17 3.16 3.79 14.51
CA ASP A 17 2.12 3.17 13.67
C ASP A 17 2.27 1.64 13.51
N THR A 18 3.30 1.05 14.12
CA THR A 18 3.52 -0.40 14.16
C THR A 18 2.87 -1.10 15.35
N GLU A 19 2.44 -0.34 16.36
CA GLU A 19 1.78 -0.86 17.55
C GLU A 19 0.28 -1.09 17.30
N PRO A 20 -0.38 -1.98 18.05
CA PRO A 20 -1.82 -2.11 18.01
C PRO A 20 -2.50 -0.77 18.31
N TYR A 21 -3.58 -0.48 17.59
CA TYR A 21 -4.30 0.79 17.78
C TYR A 21 -4.86 0.92 19.19
N SER A 22 -4.52 2.01 19.88
CA SER A 22 -5.20 2.35 21.12
C SER A 22 -6.69 2.61 20.84
N PRO A 23 -7.61 2.35 21.81
CA PRO A 23 -9.02 2.65 21.62
C PRO A 23 -9.31 4.11 21.25
N GLU A 24 -8.49 5.02 21.76
CA GLU A 24 -8.59 6.46 21.47
C GLU A 24 -8.19 6.77 20.02
N LEU A 25 -7.08 6.22 19.55
CA LEU A 25 -6.63 6.38 18.17
C LEU A 25 -7.62 5.76 17.19
N LEU A 26 -8.10 4.56 17.48
CA LEU A 26 -9.11 3.87 16.66
C LEU A 26 -10.40 4.71 16.59
N GLY A 27 -10.86 5.25 17.71
CA GLY A 27 -12.02 6.14 17.76
C GLY A 27 -11.81 7.42 16.94
N ALA A 28 -10.62 8.02 17.00
CA ALA A 28 -10.26 9.19 16.20
C ALA A 28 -10.29 8.87 14.70
N MET A 29 -9.70 7.76 14.30
CA MET A 29 -9.69 7.31 12.88
C MET A 29 -11.11 7.09 12.35
N LYS A 30 -11.99 6.44 13.12
CA LYS A 30 -13.40 6.23 12.74
C LYS A 30 -14.16 7.53 12.58
N ARG A 31 -14.00 8.49 13.51
CA ARG A 31 -14.64 9.80 13.39
C ARG A 31 -14.14 10.58 12.18
N LEU A 32 -12.82 10.55 11.91
CA LEU A 32 -12.25 11.17 10.74
C LEU A 32 -12.77 10.54 9.45
N TRP A 33 -12.82 9.23 9.38
CA TRP A 33 -13.29 8.54 8.17
C TRP A 33 -14.76 8.84 7.84
N ASN A 34 -15.59 9.06 8.86
CA ASN A 34 -17.00 9.45 8.70
C ASN A 34 -17.21 10.97 8.50
N ASP A 35 -16.17 11.79 8.58
CA ASP A 35 -16.27 13.24 8.36
C ASP A 35 -16.49 13.56 6.88
N SER A 36 -17.42 14.49 6.61
CA SER A 36 -17.77 14.88 5.23
C SER A 36 -16.61 15.50 4.47
N GLY A 37 -15.74 16.25 5.13
CA GLY A 37 -14.56 16.83 4.54
C GLY A 37 -13.52 15.75 4.16
N MET A 38 -13.38 14.72 5.00
CA MET A 38 -12.51 13.57 4.69
C MET A 38 -13.07 12.79 3.49
N GLN A 39 -14.37 12.58 3.41
CA GLN A 39 -15.00 11.90 2.27
C GLN A 39 -14.87 12.73 0.97
N GLU A 40 -14.97 14.03 1.04
CA GLU A 40 -14.72 14.92 -0.10
C GLU A 40 -13.26 14.84 -0.55
N CYS A 41 -12.31 14.86 0.38
CA CYS A 41 -10.90 14.64 0.10
C CYS A 41 -10.67 13.28 -0.57
N PHE A 42 -11.29 12.22 -0.05
CA PHE A 42 -11.19 10.88 -0.63
C PHE A 42 -11.74 10.82 -2.07
N ASN A 43 -12.85 11.48 -2.36
CA ASN A 43 -13.41 11.56 -3.72
C ASN A 43 -12.47 12.25 -4.73
N ARG A 44 -11.53 13.04 -4.24
CA ARG A 44 -10.48 13.71 -5.01
C ARG A 44 -9.14 12.96 -4.98
N ALA A 45 -9.13 11.68 -4.62
CA ALA A 45 -7.93 10.86 -4.44
C ALA A 45 -7.01 10.79 -5.67
N ARG A 46 -7.54 11.04 -6.87
CA ARG A 46 -6.75 11.14 -8.11
C ARG A 46 -5.82 12.36 -8.17
N GLU A 47 -6.09 13.41 -7.36
CA GLU A 47 -5.28 14.63 -7.28
C GLU A 47 -4.02 14.43 -6.42
N TYR A 48 -3.98 13.36 -5.64
CA TYR A 48 -2.85 12.95 -4.83
C TYR A 48 -2.75 11.41 -4.82
N GLN A 49 -1.57 10.86 -4.62
CA GLN A 49 -1.33 9.43 -4.80
C GLN A 49 -1.81 8.59 -3.59
N LEU A 50 -3.12 8.46 -3.44
CA LEU A 50 -3.70 7.59 -2.41
C LEU A 50 -3.47 6.11 -2.75
N ASN A 51 -3.17 5.31 -1.74
CA ASN A 51 -3.08 3.86 -1.89
C ASN A 51 -4.46 3.28 -2.27
N ASP A 52 -4.51 2.42 -3.30
CA ASP A 52 -5.76 1.80 -3.79
C ASP A 52 -6.49 0.98 -2.71
N SER A 53 -5.78 0.50 -1.70
CA SER A 53 -6.36 -0.25 -0.58
C SER A 53 -6.80 0.62 0.60
N ALA A 54 -6.61 1.94 0.56
CA ALA A 54 -6.94 2.83 1.68
C ALA A 54 -8.40 2.70 2.12
N LYS A 55 -9.33 2.77 1.15
CA LYS A 55 -10.76 2.61 1.44
C LYS A 55 -11.09 1.27 2.10
N TYR A 56 -10.52 0.19 1.61
CA TYR A 56 -10.74 -1.14 2.16
C TYR A 56 -10.39 -1.23 3.65
N TYR A 57 -9.24 -0.70 4.05
CA TYR A 57 -8.83 -0.71 5.45
C TYR A 57 -9.62 0.28 6.30
N LEU A 58 -9.88 1.48 5.80
CA LEU A 58 -10.63 2.51 6.52
C LEU A 58 -12.10 2.12 6.74
N ASP A 59 -12.74 1.45 5.77
CA ASP A 59 -14.08 0.88 5.93
C ASP A 59 -14.10 -0.31 6.92
N SER A 60 -12.97 -0.93 7.17
CA SER A 60 -12.82 -2.11 8.01
C SER A 60 -12.29 -1.81 9.42
N LEU A 61 -12.24 -0.55 9.84
CA LEU A 61 -11.65 -0.14 11.12
C LEU A 61 -12.26 -0.83 12.34
N ASP A 62 -13.56 -1.16 12.32
CA ASP A 62 -14.20 -1.90 13.41
C ASP A 62 -13.63 -3.31 13.56
N ARG A 63 -13.42 -3.98 12.46
CA ARG A 63 -12.87 -5.34 12.41
C ARG A 63 -11.38 -5.36 12.71
N ILE A 64 -10.63 -4.46 12.07
CA ILE A 64 -9.16 -4.42 12.18
C ILE A 64 -8.72 -3.95 13.57
N GLY A 65 -9.48 -3.06 14.19
CA GLY A 65 -9.17 -2.54 15.52
C GLY A 65 -9.65 -3.42 16.68
N ALA A 66 -10.22 -4.59 16.42
CA ALA A 66 -10.64 -5.51 17.48
C ALA A 66 -9.43 -6.18 18.12
N GLU A 67 -9.43 -6.37 19.44
CA GLU A 67 -8.34 -7.06 20.16
C GLU A 67 -8.08 -8.47 19.65
N SER A 68 -9.12 -9.16 19.17
CA SER A 68 -9.04 -10.51 18.60
C SER A 68 -8.80 -10.53 17.10
N TYR A 69 -8.42 -9.39 16.50
CA TYR A 69 -8.22 -9.31 15.06
C TYR A 69 -7.17 -10.30 14.57
N GLN A 70 -7.56 -11.09 13.58
CA GLN A 70 -6.66 -11.92 12.79
C GLN A 70 -6.81 -11.50 11.33
N PRO A 71 -5.71 -11.22 10.62
CA PRO A 71 -5.76 -10.84 9.22
C PRO A 71 -6.42 -11.92 8.37
N THR A 72 -7.34 -11.53 7.52
CA THR A 72 -7.86 -12.40 6.47
C THR A 72 -6.87 -12.48 5.30
N GLU A 73 -7.03 -13.46 4.42
CA GLU A 73 -6.25 -13.54 3.17
C GLU A 73 -6.35 -12.24 2.36
N GLN A 74 -7.55 -11.63 2.32
CA GLN A 74 -7.75 -10.35 1.64
C GLN A 74 -6.98 -9.21 2.31
N ASP A 75 -6.91 -9.17 3.63
CA ASP A 75 -6.10 -8.18 4.33
C ASP A 75 -4.63 -8.32 3.92
N ILE A 76 -4.10 -9.54 3.92
CA ILE A 76 -2.71 -9.81 3.54
C ILE A 76 -2.44 -9.41 2.09
N LEU A 77 -3.31 -9.79 1.16
CA LEU A 77 -3.14 -9.50 -0.27
C LEU A 77 -3.24 -8.00 -0.60
N ARG A 78 -3.94 -7.22 0.23
CA ARG A 78 -4.10 -5.77 0.05
C ARG A 78 -3.04 -4.95 0.75
N THR A 79 -2.19 -5.54 1.58
CA THR A 79 -1.06 -4.83 2.14
C THR A 79 -0.09 -4.42 1.05
N ARG A 80 0.48 -3.23 1.20
CA ARG A 80 1.54 -2.77 0.33
C ARG A 80 2.85 -2.75 1.10
N VAL A 81 3.74 -3.65 0.73
CA VAL A 81 5.13 -3.63 1.19
C VAL A 81 6.00 -3.09 0.05
N LYS A 82 6.84 -2.10 0.35
CA LYS A 82 7.76 -1.57 -0.64
C LYS A 82 8.84 -2.60 -0.95
N THR A 83 8.91 -3.03 -2.22
CA THR A 83 10.00 -3.91 -2.67
C THR A 83 11.29 -3.12 -2.79
N THR A 84 12.30 -3.51 -2.03
CA THR A 84 13.66 -2.97 -2.15
C THR A 84 14.60 -4.06 -2.63
N GLY A 85 15.36 -3.77 -3.66
CA GLY A 85 16.25 -4.76 -4.27
C GLY A 85 15.52 -5.77 -5.16
N ILE A 86 15.92 -7.02 -5.05
CA ILE A 86 15.36 -8.16 -5.77
C ILE A 86 14.95 -9.19 -4.74
N VAL A 87 13.70 -9.60 -4.79
CA VAL A 87 13.16 -10.67 -3.93
C VAL A 87 12.89 -11.89 -4.79
N GLU A 88 13.54 -12.99 -4.48
CA GLU A 88 13.38 -14.25 -5.19
C GLU A 88 12.43 -15.17 -4.41
N THR A 89 11.40 -15.67 -5.08
CA THR A 89 10.42 -16.62 -4.52
C THR A 89 10.40 -17.89 -5.35
N HIS A 90 10.53 -19.03 -4.70
CA HIS A 90 10.46 -20.34 -5.31
C HIS A 90 9.15 -21.03 -4.98
N PHE A 91 8.50 -21.60 -5.99
CA PHE A 91 7.33 -22.44 -5.79
C PHE A 91 7.18 -23.48 -6.90
N THR A 92 6.42 -24.53 -6.61
CA THR A 92 6.12 -25.60 -7.57
C THR A 92 4.64 -25.59 -7.90
N PHE A 93 4.33 -25.58 -9.19
CA PHE A 93 2.95 -25.67 -9.67
C PHE A 93 2.90 -26.62 -10.89
N LYS A 94 2.00 -27.60 -10.88
CA LYS A 94 1.85 -28.62 -11.95
C LYS A 94 3.19 -29.25 -12.37
N ASN A 95 3.99 -29.66 -11.42
CA ASN A 95 5.31 -30.26 -11.61
C ASN A 95 6.36 -29.35 -12.29
N LEU A 96 6.09 -28.06 -12.40
CA LEU A 96 7.04 -27.05 -12.85
C LEU A 96 7.59 -26.28 -11.65
N HIS A 97 8.88 -26.06 -11.63
CA HIS A 97 9.54 -25.22 -10.63
C HIS A 97 9.63 -23.79 -11.15
N PHE A 98 9.05 -22.87 -10.40
CA PHE A 98 9.09 -21.45 -10.71
C PHE A 98 10.08 -20.73 -9.80
N ARG A 99 10.86 -19.86 -10.41
CA ARG A 99 11.67 -18.85 -9.73
C ARG A 99 11.11 -17.49 -10.14
N LEU A 100 10.40 -16.84 -9.24
CA LEU A 100 9.81 -15.53 -9.46
C LEU A 100 10.72 -14.46 -8.85
N PHE A 101 11.11 -13.49 -9.65
CA PHE A 101 11.88 -12.33 -9.21
C PHE A 101 10.95 -11.12 -9.14
N ASP A 102 10.71 -10.61 -7.93
CA ASP A 102 10.05 -9.33 -7.71
C ASP A 102 11.10 -8.25 -7.55
N VAL A 103 10.96 -7.17 -8.31
CA VAL A 103 11.96 -6.10 -8.39
C VAL A 103 11.35 -4.75 -8.07
N GLY A 104 12.06 -3.90 -7.35
CA GLY A 104 11.61 -2.55 -7.05
C GLY A 104 11.42 -1.72 -8.33
N GLY A 105 10.27 -1.04 -8.47
CA GLY A 105 9.89 -0.25 -9.65
C GLY A 105 10.42 1.18 -9.67
N GLN A 106 10.85 1.73 -8.55
CA GLN A 106 11.35 3.10 -8.46
C GLN A 106 12.63 3.30 -9.29
N ARG A 107 12.87 4.52 -9.80
CA ARG A 107 14.05 4.83 -10.63
C ARG A 107 15.37 4.41 -9.97
N SER A 108 15.50 4.59 -8.68
CA SER A 108 16.66 4.18 -7.89
C SER A 108 16.90 2.66 -7.89
N GLU A 109 15.83 1.86 -8.02
CA GLU A 109 15.88 0.40 -8.00
C GLU A 109 16.14 -0.21 -9.40
N ARG A 110 15.81 0.51 -10.48
CA ARG A 110 15.89 -0.02 -11.85
C ARG A 110 17.28 -0.47 -12.28
N LYS A 111 18.34 0.11 -11.72
CA LYS A 111 19.73 -0.30 -11.98
C LYS A 111 19.98 -1.76 -11.56
N LYS A 112 19.22 -2.28 -10.61
CA LYS A 112 19.35 -3.65 -10.12
C LYS A 112 18.73 -4.67 -11.08
N TRP A 113 17.85 -4.25 -11.99
CA TRP A 113 17.14 -5.14 -12.90
C TRP A 113 18.09 -5.90 -13.85
N ILE A 114 19.23 -5.31 -14.17
CA ILE A 114 20.20 -5.96 -15.06
C ILE A 114 20.61 -7.35 -14.57
N HIS A 115 20.64 -7.55 -13.26
CA HIS A 115 20.99 -8.82 -12.64
C HIS A 115 19.90 -9.90 -12.75
N CYS A 116 18.69 -9.50 -13.17
CA CYS A 116 17.55 -10.42 -13.30
C CYS A 116 17.30 -10.84 -14.74
N PHE A 117 17.94 -10.24 -15.74
CA PHE A 117 17.63 -10.49 -17.15
C PHE A 117 18.36 -11.70 -17.76
N GLU A 118 19.36 -12.25 -17.09
CA GLU A 118 20.00 -13.49 -17.56
C GLU A 118 19.08 -14.69 -17.30
N ASP A 119 18.89 -15.50 -18.33
CA ASP A 119 18.10 -16.75 -18.28
C ASP A 119 16.63 -16.60 -17.86
N VAL A 120 16.01 -15.44 -18.12
CA VAL A 120 14.60 -15.22 -17.86
C VAL A 120 13.75 -15.84 -18.96
N THR A 121 12.86 -16.75 -18.58
CA THR A 121 11.91 -17.40 -19.49
C THR A 121 10.78 -16.46 -19.92
N ALA A 122 10.29 -15.61 -19.00
CA ALA A 122 9.17 -14.69 -19.25
C ALA A 122 9.25 -13.48 -18.31
N ILE A 123 8.66 -12.38 -18.74
CA ILE A 123 8.48 -11.16 -17.94
C ILE A 123 7.01 -10.94 -17.74
N ILE A 124 6.60 -10.75 -16.47
CA ILE A 124 5.24 -10.32 -16.10
C ILE A 124 5.30 -8.81 -15.86
N PHE A 125 4.60 -8.05 -16.69
CA PHE A 125 4.49 -6.61 -16.55
C PHE A 125 3.12 -6.24 -16.00
N CYS A 126 3.08 -5.81 -14.73
CA CYS A 126 1.84 -5.43 -14.04
C CYS A 126 1.60 -3.93 -14.18
N VAL A 127 0.40 -3.56 -14.66
CA VAL A 127 -0.03 -2.16 -14.83
C VAL A 127 -1.27 -1.90 -14.02
N ALA A 128 -1.22 -0.87 -13.15
CA ALA A 128 -2.39 -0.38 -12.43
C ALA A 128 -3.20 0.54 -13.36
N LEU A 129 -4.33 0.05 -13.88
CA LEU A 129 -5.20 0.82 -14.79
C LEU A 129 -5.75 2.09 -14.15
N SER A 130 -5.93 2.10 -12.82
CA SER A 130 -6.36 3.27 -12.05
C SER A 130 -5.38 4.44 -12.06
N GLY A 131 -4.15 4.19 -12.49
CA GLY A 131 -3.09 5.22 -12.52
C GLY A 131 -2.95 5.99 -13.84
N TYR A 132 -3.85 5.77 -14.81
CA TYR A 132 -3.71 6.33 -16.16
C TYR A 132 -3.73 7.88 -16.21
N ASP A 133 -4.39 8.52 -15.27
CA ASP A 133 -4.51 9.97 -15.12
C ASP A 133 -3.66 10.55 -13.96
N GLN A 134 -2.79 9.72 -13.39
CA GLN A 134 -1.88 10.12 -12.32
C GLN A 134 -0.48 10.37 -12.85
N VAL A 135 0.24 11.27 -12.21
CA VAL A 135 1.65 11.52 -12.48
C VAL A 135 2.54 10.73 -11.52
N LEU A 136 3.79 10.51 -11.93
CA LEU A 136 4.77 9.85 -11.06
C LEU A 136 5.12 10.76 -9.87
N HIS A 137 5.17 10.17 -8.67
CA HIS A 137 5.62 10.89 -7.47
C HIS A 137 7.07 11.41 -7.60
N GLU A 138 7.87 10.76 -8.44
CA GLU A 138 9.30 11.04 -8.57
C GLU A 138 9.60 12.33 -9.33
N ASP A 139 8.72 12.79 -10.22
CA ASP A 139 8.94 13.98 -11.04
C ASP A 139 7.69 14.86 -11.25
N GLU A 140 6.51 14.42 -10.80
CA GLU A 140 5.23 15.14 -10.88
C GLU A 140 4.81 15.59 -12.30
N THR A 141 5.47 15.11 -13.34
CA THR A 141 5.24 15.49 -14.73
C THR A 141 5.01 14.30 -15.64
N THR A 142 5.65 13.17 -15.39
CA THR A 142 5.51 11.96 -16.20
C THR A 142 4.26 11.20 -15.78
N VAL A 143 3.43 10.81 -16.74
CA VAL A 143 2.25 9.95 -16.48
C VAL A 143 2.73 8.59 -15.98
N ARG A 144 1.98 8.06 -15.00
CA ARG A 144 2.33 6.82 -14.29
C ARG A 144 2.11 5.58 -15.14
#